data_5956ed0254571c98b97493008d2d717e
#
_entry.id   5956ed0254571c98b97493008d2d717e
#
_cell.length_a   1.000
_cell.length_b   1.000
_cell.length_c   1.000
_cell.angle_alpha   90.00
_cell.angle_beta   90.00
_cell.angle_gamma   90.00
#
_symmetry.space_group_name_H-M   'P 1'
#
loop_
_entity.id
_entity.type
_entity.pdbx_description
1 polymer ?
#
loop_
_entity_poly.entity_id
_entity_poly.type
_entity_poly.pdbx_seq_one_letter_code
_entity_poly.pdbx_strand_id
1 'polypeptide(L)'
;MRFRFTWRRESDSAAVSAHETGALTSRSESTRALVLALEAFEREPTNADALREAVEQCNRLRDFGQAHDLLLTATEIQPWLVATLVADTYLAAGDFEHELAARREASEANPGRGDLKFKLIRARIRAGQLDEARQEITRLELAHPAAAAWMLRIDLLNAEQRRGDALLAAIDAFEEAPDEVRRYRLLLRQALTCLRKDGDPMAARKAHEILDELGEDRLGDPLSVILAIRVAVAVGREETVRALIDLLPSDTEQKEVLRTRAWLAHRDGDLGQARKIWRHLGNHSPMPSQRVCGAEELERRDGNLLPPAGDEIRLYTVVRNELWRLQWFVSYYRKLGVDRFFFVDNDSSDGSLAWLLEQPDVHVFHAGGSYAEAASGTVWLNQLVREHSPSGWQLYVDVDEALVFADIENHGLRGLTEYMERKGHDLAAGQMVDMFSMEAHQPSDDRFEDDFVSRYPFFSHEFERTQSVVCPYFFTVGGIRQLAGFGENNTKTPLARGGREIQYLSSSHMVTPGVVSDVGVALLHYKLVGDFLADFRRDVAENHRVSHCTRRYEAYIEFFETWGGDLSQIYPASVDRYSSSRSLLDHGLVTPLPEDFRTHAE
;
A
#
# COMPACT_ATOMS: atom_id res chain seq x y z
N MET A 1 -19.18 9.45 -34.14
CA MET A 1 -19.12 7.98 -33.96
C MET A 1 -19.76 7.67 -32.61
N ARG A 2 -20.90 6.98 -32.58
CA ARG A 2 -21.54 6.65 -31.29
C ARG A 2 -20.88 5.41 -30.73
N PHE A 3 -20.10 5.56 -29.67
CA PHE A 3 -19.55 4.42 -28.90
C PHE A 3 -20.68 3.78 -28.09
N ARG A 4 -20.96 2.49 -28.34
CA ARG A 4 -21.81 1.67 -27.48
C ARG A 4 -20.91 1.03 -26.42
N PHE A 5 -21.01 1.51 -25.18
CA PHE A 5 -20.34 0.91 -24.03
C PHE A 5 -21.27 -0.13 -23.39
N THR A 6 -20.72 -1.31 -23.12
CA THR A 6 -21.37 -2.35 -22.33
C THR A 6 -20.75 -2.37 -20.94
N TRP A 7 -21.31 -1.57 -20.04
CA TRP A 7 -21.11 -1.78 -18.61
C TRP A 7 -22.18 -2.78 -18.13
N ARG A 8 -21.77 -3.85 -17.44
CA ARG A 8 -22.70 -4.67 -16.67
C ARG A 8 -23.16 -3.87 -15.46
N ARG A 9 -24.45 -3.59 -15.37
CA ARG A 9 -25.08 -3.14 -14.13
C ARG A 9 -25.07 -4.30 -13.15
N GLU A 10 -24.33 -4.20 -12.09
CA GLU A 10 -24.65 -4.88 -10.85
C GLU A 10 -25.41 -3.88 -9.98
N SER A 11 -26.74 -4.06 -9.98
CA SER A 11 -27.63 -3.32 -9.10
C SER A 11 -27.79 -4.11 -7.81
N ASP A 12 -27.22 -3.61 -6.72
CA ASP A 12 -27.71 -3.96 -5.39
C ASP A 12 -28.03 -2.71 -4.60
N SER A 13 -29.32 -2.48 -4.48
CA SER A 13 -29.92 -1.52 -3.56
C SER A 13 -30.02 -2.17 -2.17
N ALA A 14 -29.07 -1.88 -1.29
CA ALA A 14 -29.19 -2.19 0.12
C ALA A 14 -29.58 -0.90 0.89
N ALA A 15 -30.71 -0.97 1.58
CA ALA A 15 -31.24 0.07 2.44
C ALA A 15 -30.27 0.34 3.61
N VAL A 16 -29.86 1.59 3.76
CA VAL A 16 -28.98 2.08 4.82
C VAL A 16 -29.78 2.29 6.09
N SER A 17 -29.41 1.63 7.19
CA SER A 17 -29.93 1.88 8.53
C SER A 17 -29.06 2.92 9.26
N ALA A 18 -29.74 3.80 10.01
CA ALA A 18 -29.18 5.01 10.61
C ALA A 18 -28.38 4.70 11.88
N HIS A 19 -27.03 4.55 11.76
CA HIS A 19 -26.08 4.78 12.87
C HIS A 19 -24.62 4.88 12.39
N GLU A 20 -24.30 5.94 11.61
CA GLU A 20 -22.97 6.11 11.02
C GLU A 20 -22.59 7.60 10.98
N THR A 21 -21.96 8.13 12.01
CA THR A 21 -21.80 9.59 12.16
C THR A 21 -20.41 10.17 11.87
N GLY A 22 -19.58 9.57 11.05
CA GLY A 22 -18.27 10.19 10.79
C GLY A 22 -17.76 10.05 9.36
N ALA A 23 -17.74 8.85 8.80
CA ALA A 23 -17.49 8.64 7.36
C ALA A 23 -18.74 9.05 6.54
N LEU A 24 -19.87 9.08 7.20
CA LEU A 24 -21.11 9.72 6.74
C LEU A 24 -20.93 11.23 6.54
N THR A 25 -20.08 11.96 7.27
CA THR A 25 -19.93 13.40 7.04
C THR A 25 -19.24 13.70 5.71
N SER A 26 -18.10 13.11 5.39
CA SER A 26 -17.43 13.36 4.10
C SER A 26 -18.19 12.71 2.92
N ARG A 27 -18.75 11.50 3.09
CA ARG A 27 -19.63 10.90 2.08
C ARG A 27 -20.99 11.57 2.07
N SER A 28 -21.53 12.02 3.20
CA SER A 28 -22.76 12.81 3.28
C SER A 28 -22.55 14.24 2.77
N GLU A 29 -21.35 14.84 2.95
CA GLU A 29 -20.97 16.10 2.35
C GLU A 29 -20.85 15.97 0.84
N SER A 30 -20.15 14.95 0.33
CA SER A 30 -20.06 14.65 -1.09
C SER A 30 -21.42 14.30 -1.69
N THR A 31 -22.26 13.52 -0.98
CA THR A 31 -23.61 13.20 -1.42
C THR A 31 -24.50 14.45 -1.43
N ARG A 32 -24.40 15.31 -0.43
CA ARG A 32 -25.15 16.57 -0.36
C ARG A 32 -24.69 17.54 -1.45
N ALA A 33 -23.38 17.66 -1.67
CA ALA A 33 -22.82 18.48 -2.74
C ALA A 33 -23.26 17.97 -4.12
N LEU A 34 -23.28 16.63 -4.31
CA LEU A 34 -23.79 16.00 -5.52
C LEU A 34 -25.25 16.37 -5.78
N VAL A 35 -26.13 16.22 -4.77
CA VAL A 35 -27.55 16.56 -4.91
C VAL A 35 -27.72 18.03 -5.32
N LEU A 36 -27.03 18.95 -4.66
CA LEU A 36 -27.10 20.38 -4.98
C LEU A 36 -26.58 20.69 -6.40
N ALA A 37 -25.50 20.04 -6.82
CA ALA A 37 -24.94 20.21 -8.14
C ALA A 37 -25.86 19.63 -9.24
N LEU A 38 -26.49 18.47 -8.99
CA LEU A 38 -27.49 17.88 -9.89
C LEU A 38 -28.71 18.78 -10.03
N GLU A 39 -29.30 19.28 -8.94
CA GLU A 39 -30.42 20.22 -8.97
C GLU A 39 -30.08 21.53 -9.70
N ALA A 40 -28.83 22.01 -9.58
CA ALA A 40 -28.36 23.20 -10.28
C ALA A 40 -28.23 22.93 -11.79
N PHE A 41 -27.72 21.77 -12.19
CA PHE A 41 -27.57 21.37 -13.59
C PHE A 41 -28.93 21.06 -14.24
N GLU A 42 -29.84 20.40 -13.52
CA GLU A 42 -31.20 20.17 -14.02
C GLU A 42 -31.97 21.47 -14.26
N ARG A 43 -31.79 22.49 -13.41
CA ARG A 43 -32.40 23.82 -13.60
C ARG A 43 -31.81 24.60 -14.77
N GLU A 44 -30.50 24.42 -15.02
CA GLU A 44 -29.76 25.11 -16.06
C GLU A 44 -28.78 24.15 -16.75
N PRO A 45 -29.20 23.40 -17.78
CA PRO A 45 -28.35 22.41 -18.47
C PRO A 45 -27.12 22.99 -19.18
N THR A 46 -27.03 24.33 -19.30
CA THR A 46 -25.86 25.04 -19.81
C THR A 46 -24.83 25.36 -18.73
N ASN A 47 -25.12 25.08 -17.44
CA ASN A 47 -24.27 25.39 -16.32
C ASN A 47 -23.09 24.42 -16.22
N ALA A 48 -21.97 24.80 -16.85
CA ALA A 48 -20.75 24.01 -16.89
C ALA A 48 -20.11 23.75 -15.52
N ASP A 49 -20.28 24.68 -14.57
CA ASP A 49 -19.69 24.54 -13.22
C ASP A 49 -20.52 23.55 -12.37
N ALA A 50 -21.85 23.58 -12.52
CA ALA A 50 -22.71 22.58 -11.86
C ALA A 50 -22.43 21.17 -12.41
N LEU A 51 -22.27 21.01 -13.73
CA LEU A 51 -21.89 19.74 -14.33
C LEU A 51 -20.54 19.25 -13.81
N ARG A 52 -19.52 20.13 -13.76
CA ARG A 52 -18.19 19.78 -13.27
C ARG A 52 -18.26 19.30 -11.81
N GLU A 53 -18.94 20.05 -10.96
CA GLU A 53 -19.11 19.68 -9.55
C GLU A 53 -19.83 18.34 -9.39
N ALA A 54 -20.92 18.12 -10.10
CA ALA A 54 -21.63 16.85 -10.05
C ALA A 54 -20.77 15.66 -10.47
N VAL A 55 -20.03 15.77 -11.57
CA VAL A 55 -19.10 14.71 -12.05
C VAL A 55 -17.97 14.48 -11.04
N GLU A 56 -17.40 15.55 -10.47
CA GLU A 56 -16.34 15.44 -9.47
C GLU A 56 -16.84 14.70 -8.22
N GLN A 57 -18.04 14.99 -7.74
CA GLN A 57 -18.63 14.29 -6.60
C GLN A 57 -18.98 12.84 -6.93
N CYS A 58 -19.49 12.53 -8.11
CA CYS A 58 -19.67 11.14 -8.58
C CYS A 58 -18.33 10.38 -8.57
N ASN A 59 -17.25 10.99 -9.09
CA ASN A 59 -15.92 10.39 -9.11
C ASN A 59 -15.35 10.16 -7.68
N ARG A 60 -15.59 11.09 -6.75
CA ARG A 60 -15.22 10.92 -5.32
C ARG A 60 -15.99 9.79 -4.66
N LEU A 61 -17.26 9.64 -5.00
CA LEU A 61 -18.13 8.57 -4.51
C LEU A 61 -17.90 7.24 -5.22
N ARG A 62 -17.08 7.24 -6.29
CA ARG A 62 -16.81 6.12 -7.19
C ARG A 62 -18.05 5.62 -7.93
N ASP A 63 -19.04 6.48 -8.11
CA ASP A 63 -20.20 6.24 -8.95
C ASP A 63 -19.93 6.71 -10.39
N PHE A 64 -19.07 5.96 -11.06
CA PHE A 64 -18.64 6.26 -12.43
C PHE A 64 -19.78 6.08 -13.44
N GLY A 65 -20.76 5.21 -13.14
CA GLY A 65 -21.97 5.02 -13.95
C GLY A 65 -22.81 6.28 -13.97
N GLN A 66 -23.12 6.86 -12.81
CA GLN A 66 -23.88 8.11 -12.71
C GLN A 66 -23.13 9.29 -13.35
N ALA A 67 -21.79 9.38 -13.14
CA ALA A 67 -20.99 10.39 -13.82
C ALA A 67 -21.11 10.30 -15.34
N HIS A 68 -21.06 9.09 -15.90
CA HIS A 68 -21.16 8.87 -17.33
C HIS A 68 -22.56 9.19 -17.88
N ASP A 69 -23.62 8.71 -17.20
CA ASP A 69 -25.01 9.00 -17.59
C ASP A 69 -25.26 10.52 -17.62
N LEU A 70 -24.74 11.25 -16.62
CA LEU A 70 -24.82 12.71 -16.55
C LEU A 70 -24.13 13.39 -17.74
N LEU A 71 -22.91 12.94 -18.09
CA LEU A 71 -22.15 13.48 -19.22
C LEU A 71 -22.81 13.22 -20.58
N LEU A 72 -23.54 12.11 -20.72
CA LEU A 72 -24.31 11.83 -21.92
C LEU A 72 -25.49 12.81 -22.13
N THR A 73 -26.03 13.40 -21.06
CA THR A 73 -27.11 14.38 -21.12
C THR A 73 -26.63 15.81 -21.37
N ALA A 74 -25.31 16.07 -21.21
CA ALA A 74 -24.71 17.41 -21.28
C ALA A 74 -24.52 17.91 -22.72
N THR A 75 -25.57 17.88 -23.56
CA THR A 75 -25.52 18.21 -25.00
C THR A 75 -25.37 19.71 -25.29
N GLU A 76 -25.69 20.56 -24.33
CA GLU A 76 -25.58 22.02 -24.44
C GLU A 76 -24.24 22.57 -23.92
N ILE A 77 -23.41 21.71 -23.36
CA ILE A 77 -22.06 22.06 -22.86
C ILE A 77 -21.05 21.92 -24.01
N GLN A 78 -19.98 22.72 -23.94
CA GLN A 78 -18.92 22.72 -24.95
C GLN A 78 -18.26 21.33 -25.05
N PRO A 79 -18.14 20.76 -26.28
CA PRO A 79 -17.67 19.37 -26.47
C PRO A 79 -16.31 19.08 -25.83
N TRP A 80 -15.35 20.04 -25.90
CA TRP A 80 -14.02 19.85 -25.27
C TRP A 80 -14.11 19.73 -23.75
N LEU A 81 -15.08 20.39 -23.10
CA LEU A 81 -15.26 20.32 -21.65
C LEU A 81 -15.88 18.98 -21.26
N VAL A 82 -16.91 18.54 -21.98
CA VAL A 82 -17.53 17.22 -21.78
C VAL A 82 -16.46 16.12 -21.94
N ALA A 83 -15.68 16.14 -23.03
CA ALA A 83 -14.60 15.19 -23.23
C ALA A 83 -13.53 15.25 -22.12
N THR A 84 -13.24 16.44 -21.57
CA THR A 84 -12.34 16.59 -20.42
C THR A 84 -12.90 15.90 -19.18
N LEU A 85 -14.19 16.08 -18.88
CA LEU A 85 -14.83 15.46 -17.71
C LEU A 85 -14.97 13.94 -17.86
N VAL A 86 -15.24 13.46 -19.08
CA VAL A 86 -15.20 12.02 -19.42
C VAL A 86 -13.80 11.46 -19.12
N ALA A 87 -12.75 12.15 -19.56
CA ALA A 87 -11.39 11.74 -19.27
C ALA A 87 -11.04 11.77 -17.77
N ASP A 88 -11.54 12.77 -17.02
CA ASP A 88 -11.35 12.83 -15.56
C ASP A 88 -12.07 11.67 -14.85
N THR A 89 -13.21 11.21 -15.38
CA THR A 89 -13.94 10.03 -14.86
C THR A 89 -13.15 8.73 -15.12
N TYR A 90 -12.63 8.53 -16.34
CA TYR A 90 -11.80 7.37 -16.64
C TYR A 90 -10.50 7.37 -15.83
N LEU A 91 -9.88 8.53 -15.64
CA LEU A 91 -8.71 8.68 -14.77
C LEU A 91 -9.03 8.25 -13.32
N ALA A 92 -10.15 8.68 -12.78
CA ALA A 92 -10.61 8.30 -11.45
C ALA A 92 -10.92 6.80 -11.32
N ALA A 93 -11.39 6.19 -12.41
CA ALA A 93 -11.62 4.75 -12.51
C ALA A 93 -10.33 3.93 -12.70
N GLY A 94 -9.21 4.58 -13.09
CA GLY A 94 -7.94 3.93 -13.41
C GLY A 94 -7.86 3.36 -14.82
N ASP A 95 -8.80 3.74 -15.70
CA ASP A 95 -8.86 3.32 -17.10
C ASP A 95 -8.10 4.32 -18.00
N PHE A 96 -6.81 4.08 -18.16
CA PHE A 96 -5.91 5.01 -18.86
C PHE A 96 -6.03 4.98 -20.38
N GLU A 97 -6.51 3.89 -20.97
CA GLU A 97 -6.73 3.82 -22.40
C GLU A 97 -7.91 4.71 -22.82
N HIS A 98 -9.03 4.59 -22.11
CA HIS A 98 -10.20 5.43 -22.38
C HIS A 98 -9.95 6.88 -21.93
N GLU A 99 -9.20 7.12 -20.84
CA GLU A 99 -8.74 8.47 -20.50
C GLU A 99 -7.99 9.10 -21.68
N LEU A 100 -7.01 8.39 -22.24
CA LEU A 100 -6.21 8.90 -23.37
C LEU A 100 -7.07 9.23 -24.58
N ALA A 101 -8.04 8.36 -24.93
CA ALA A 101 -8.96 8.60 -26.03
C ALA A 101 -9.79 9.87 -25.81
N ALA A 102 -10.35 10.05 -24.62
CA ALA A 102 -11.14 11.23 -24.27
C ALA A 102 -10.29 12.51 -24.20
N ARG A 103 -9.01 12.44 -23.72
CA ARG A 103 -8.08 13.58 -23.76
C ARG A 103 -7.74 14.00 -25.19
N ARG A 104 -7.62 13.04 -26.11
CA ARG A 104 -7.39 13.31 -27.53
C ARG A 104 -8.58 14.07 -28.11
N GLU A 105 -9.79 13.58 -27.89
CA GLU A 105 -11.03 14.24 -28.32
C GLU A 105 -11.13 15.67 -27.77
N ALA A 106 -10.86 15.87 -26.48
CA ALA A 106 -10.87 17.20 -25.88
C ALA A 106 -9.87 18.16 -26.54
N SER A 107 -8.65 17.67 -26.84
CA SER A 107 -7.59 18.46 -27.48
C SER A 107 -7.90 18.79 -28.93
N GLU A 108 -8.52 17.87 -29.67
CA GLU A 108 -8.97 18.06 -31.05
C GLU A 108 -10.16 19.03 -31.13
N ALA A 109 -11.08 18.97 -30.17
CA ALA A 109 -12.21 19.87 -30.10
C ALA A 109 -11.83 21.33 -29.76
N ASN A 110 -10.64 21.56 -29.15
CA ASN A 110 -10.13 22.90 -28.88
C ASN A 110 -8.58 22.95 -28.96
N PRO A 111 -8.00 22.96 -30.18
CA PRO A 111 -6.54 22.87 -30.38
C PRO A 111 -5.75 24.06 -29.84
N GLY A 112 -6.38 25.19 -29.62
CA GLY A 112 -5.76 26.43 -29.12
C GLY A 112 -5.46 26.39 -27.61
N ARG A 113 -6.01 25.44 -26.87
CA ARG A 113 -5.84 25.33 -25.42
C ARG A 113 -4.61 24.52 -25.06
N GLY A 114 -3.55 25.19 -24.60
CA GLY A 114 -2.31 24.55 -24.19
C GLY A 114 -2.47 23.59 -22.99
N ASP A 115 -3.41 23.88 -22.09
CA ASP A 115 -3.71 23.01 -20.94
C ASP A 115 -4.27 21.64 -21.35
N LEU A 116 -5.04 21.57 -22.44
CA LEU A 116 -5.54 20.29 -22.97
C LEU A 116 -4.43 19.46 -23.58
N LYS A 117 -3.46 20.10 -24.26
CA LYS A 117 -2.26 19.42 -24.77
C LYS A 117 -1.41 18.85 -23.63
N PHE A 118 -1.23 19.64 -22.57
CA PHE A 118 -0.49 19.19 -21.38
C PHE A 118 -1.15 17.96 -20.74
N LYS A 119 -2.47 17.99 -20.57
CA LYS A 119 -3.25 16.86 -20.05
C LYS A 119 -3.17 15.63 -20.98
N LEU A 120 -3.15 15.83 -22.29
CA LEU A 120 -3.01 14.74 -23.28
C LEU A 120 -1.64 14.06 -23.15
N ILE A 121 -0.54 14.81 -23.05
CA ILE A 121 0.81 14.25 -22.87
C ILE A 121 0.88 13.43 -21.57
N ARG A 122 0.31 13.92 -20.47
CA ARG A 122 0.22 13.16 -19.22
C ARG A 122 -0.59 11.87 -19.36
N ALA A 123 -1.68 11.88 -20.11
CA ALA A 123 -2.47 10.68 -20.37
C ALA A 123 -1.69 9.66 -21.19
N ARG A 124 -0.87 10.09 -22.18
CA ARG A 124 0.06 9.20 -22.92
C ARG A 124 1.05 8.53 -21.98
N ILE A 125 1.66 9.31 -21.08
CA ILE A 125 2.60 8.77 -20.07
C ILE A 125 1.91 7.68 -19.22
N ARG A 126 0.69 7.93 -18.74
CA ARG A 126 -0.07 6.95 -17.94
C ARG A 126 -0.49 5.71 -18.73
N ALA A 127 -0.79 5.87 -20.02
CA ALA A 127 -1.12 4.78 -20.93
C ALA A 127 0.11 4.03 -21.47
N GLY A 128 1.33 4.35 -21.00
CA GLY A 128 2.56 3.69 -21.42
C GLY A 128 3.10 4.10 -22.80
N GLN A 129 2.50 5.11 -23.47
CA GLN A 129 2.97 5.63 -24.77
C GLN A 129 4.14 6.60 -24.56
N LEU A 130 5.28 6.07 -24.04
CA LEU A 130 6.40 6.89 -23.57
C LEU A 130 7.17 7.56 -24.72
N ASP A 131 7.33 6.89 -25.85
CA ASP A 131 8.06 7.45 -27.00
C ASP A 131 7.32 8.62 -27.65
N GLU A 132 6.00 8.51 -27.81
CA GLU A 132 5.16 9.59 -28.31
C GLU A 132 5.15 10.76 -27.32
N ALA A 133 5.02 10.47 -26.03
CA ALA A 133 5.08 11.48 -24.99
C ALA A 133 6.43 12.24 -25.02
N ARG A 134 7.56 11.52 -25.16
CA ARG A 134 8.91 12.11 -25.26
C ARG A 134 9.03 13.06 -26.46
N GLN A 135 8.52 12.64 -27.62
CA GLN A 135 8.53 13.48 -28.83
C GLN A 135 7.72 14.75 -28.65
N GLU A 136 6.53 14.65 -28.04
CA GLU A 136 5.67 15.81 -27.80
C GLU A 136 6.27 16.76 -26.76
N ILE A 137 6.90 16.26 -25.69
CA ILE A 137 7.61 17.07 -24.70
C ILE A 137 8.73 17.84 -25.37
N THR A 138 9.56 17.17 -26.17
CA THR A 138 10.66 17.83 -26.92
C THR A 138 10.16 18.93 -27.84
N ARG A 139 9.04 18.69 -28.55
CA ARG A 139 8.40 19.71 -29.41
C ARG A 139 7.89 20.90 -28.60
N LEU A 140 7.32 20.64 -27.43
CA LEU A 140 6.82 21.67 -26.52
C LEU A 140 7.96 22.55 -25.98
N GLU A 141 9.07 21.93 -25.56
CA GLU A 141 10.28 22.62 -25.07
C GLU A 141 10.89 23.51 -26.16
N LEU A 142 10.96 23.05 -27.39
CA LEU A 142 11.47 23.82 -28.54
C LEU A 142 10.55 25.01 -28.90
N ALA A 143 9.23 24.82 -28.82
CA ALA A 143 8.27 25.87 -29.18
C ALA A 143 8.05 26.89 -28.06
N HIS A 144 8.19 26.50 -26.82
CA HIS A 144 7.89 27.30 -25.63
C HIS A 144 8.90 27.00 -24.51
N PRO A 145 10.14 27.50 -24.60
CA PRO A 145 11.21 27.20 -23.60
C PRO A 145 10.85 27.57 -22.16
N ALA A 146 9.97 28.56 -21.99
CA ALA A 146 9.49 29.00 -20.66
C ALA A 146 8.26 28.23 -20.16
N ALA A 147 7.74 27.27 -20.95
CA ALA A 147 6.57 26.50 -20.53
C ALA A 147 6.95 25.48 -19.45
N ALA A 148 5.95 25.06 -18.65
CA ALA A 148 6.12 24.07 -17.58
C ALA A 148 6.42 22.63 -18.10
N ALA A 149 7.15 22.50 -19.20
CA ALA A 149 7.55 21.23 -19.81
C ALA A 149 8.41 20.36 -18.87
N TRP A 150 9.15 21.00 -17.95
CA TRP A 150 9.90 20.34 -16.90
C TRP A 150 9.04 19.38 -16.04
N MET A 151 7.76 19.72 -15.78
CA MET A 151 6.87 18.79 -15.06
C MET A 151 6.58 17.53 -15.86
N LEU A 152 6.33 17.67 -17.16
CA LEU A 152 6.09 16.53 -18.06
C LEU A 152 7.33 15.66 -18.21
N ARG A 153 8.51 16.29 -18.26
CA ARG A 153 9.80 15.59 -18.31
C ARG A 153 10.02 14.76 -17.06
N ILE A 154 9.73 15.29 -15.88
CA ILE A 154 9.84 14.56 -14.62
C ILE A 154 8.80 13.43 -14.56
N ASP A 155 7.55 13.68 -14.97
CA ASP A 155 6.51 12.64 -15.05
C ASP A 155 6.96 11.49 -15.98
N LEU A 156 7.55 11.81 -17.14
CA LEU A 156 8.08 10.82 -18.09
C LEU A 156 9.24 10.02 -17.48
N LEU A 157 10.24 10.68 -16.89
CA LEU A 157 11.39 10.01 -16.27
C LEU A 157 10.94 9.07 -15.12
N ASN A 158 9.95 9.47 -14.34
CA ASN A 158 9.37 8.59 -13.33
C ASN A 158 8.66 7.37 -13.94
N ALA A 159 7.95 7.53 -15.05
CA ALA A 159 7.31 6.43 -15.77
C ALA A 159 8.33 5.46 -16.38
N GLU A 160 9.48 5.97 -16.81
CA GLU A 160 10.65 5.20 -17.29
C GLU A 160 11.45 4.56 -16.15
N GLN A 161 11.00 4.66 -14.88
CA GLN A 161 11.72 4.22 -13.67
C GLN A 161 13.07 4.92 -13.42
N ARG A 162 13.36 6.01 -14.11
CA ARG A 162 14.57 6.82 -14.02
C ARG A 162 14.44 7.91 -12.95
N ARG A 163 14.18 7.50 -11.70
CA ARG A 163 13.83 8.43 -10.61
C ARG A 163 14.97 9.35 -10.20
N GLY A 164 16.23 8.87 -10.28
CA GLY A 164 17.42 9.68 -10.06
C GLY A 164 17.52 10.82 -11.08
N ASP A 165 17.29 10.53 -12.37
CA ASP A 165 17.28 11.55 -13.43
C ASP A 165 16.10 12.53 -13.24
N ALA A 166 14.95 12.03 -12.77
CA ALA A 166 13.81 12.88 -12.42
C ALA A 166 14.11 13.81 -11.25
N LEU A 167 14.89 13.36 -10.26
CA LEU A 167 15.37 14.22 -9.16
C LEU A 167 16.33 15.29 -9.67
N LEU A 168 17.28 14.94 -10.52
CA LEU A 168 18.18 15.92 -11.15
C LEU A 168 17.40 16.97 -11.95
N ALA A 169 16.42 16.55 -12.75
CA ALA A 169 15.56 17.48 -13.48
C ALA A 169 14.71 18.38 -12.56
N ALA A 170 14.32 17.90 -11.37
CA ALA A 170 13.62 18.70 -10.38
C ALA A 170 14.55 19.71 -9.70
N ILE A 171 15.82 19.36 -9.48
CA ILE A 171 16.87 20.25 -8.98
C ILE A 171 17.11 21.38 -9.99
N ASP A 172 17.37 21.04 -11.27
CA ASP A 172 17.58 22.01 -12.33
C ASP A 172 16.40 23.00 -12.42
N ALA A 173 15.17 22.46 -12.43
CA ALA A 173 13.96 23.28 -12.47
C ALA A 173 13.84 24.21 -11.25
N PHE A 174 14.26 23.78 -10.06
CA PHE A 174 14.26 24.61 -8.86
C PHE A 174 15.34 25.71 -8.91
N GLU A 175 16.56 25.36 -9.37
CA GLU A 175 17.67 26.31 -9.46
C GLU A 175 17.41 27.44 -10.47
N GLU A 176 16.65 27.16 -11.55
CA GLU A 176 16.23 28.18 -12.51
C GLU A 176 15.27 29.24 -11.91
N ALA A 177 14.42 28.87 -10.94
CA ALA A 177 13.47 29.78 -10.29
C ALA A 177 13.19 29.33 -8.86
N PRO A 178 14.13 29.58 -7.92
CA PRO A 178 14.05 29.10 -6.54
C PRO A 178 12.90 29.72 -5.74
N ASP A 179 12.40 30.87 -6.14
CA ASP A 179 11.27 31.56 -5.49
C ASP A 179 9.90 31.01 -5.96
N GLU A 180 9.87 30.13 -6.96
CA GLU A 180 8.62 29.56 -7.46
C GLU A 180 8.18 28.36 -6.58
N VAL A 181 7.18 28.58 -5.73
CA VAL A 181 6.64 27.58 -4.79
C VAL A 181 6.30 26.24 -5.45
N ARG A 182 5.85 26.26 -6.71
CA ARG A 182 5.52 25.02 -7.44
C ARG A 182 6.75 24.16 -7.70
N ARG A 183 7.89 24.77 -8.05
CA ARG A 183 9.16 24.08 -8.30
C ARG A 183 9.73 23.51 -7.01
N TYR A 184 9.67 24.29 -5.93
CA TYR A 184 10.04 23.83 -4.60
C TYR A 184 9.22 22.61 -4.15
N ARG A 185 7.89 22.67 -4.28
CA ARG A 185 7.03 21.52 -3.96
C ARG A 185 7.35 20.28 -4.81
N LEU A 186 7.68 20.47 -6.08
CA LEU A 186 8.06 19.38 -6.95
C LEU A 186 9.36 18.73 -6.50
N LEU A 187 10.37 19.54 -6.18
CA LEU A 187 11.65 19.07 -5.65
C LEU A 187 11.45 18.24 -4.37
N LEU A 188 10.67 18.73 -3.42
CA LEU A 188 10.33 17.98 -2.21
C LEU A 188 9.63 16.65 -2.51
N ARG A 189 8.67 16.64 -3.45
CA ARG A 189 7.98 15.41 -3.86
C ARG A 189 8.92 14.41 -4.50
N GLN A 190 9.81 14.88 -5.37
CA GLN A 190 10.74 14.01 -6.09
C GLN A 190 11.79 13.44 -5.14
N ALA A 191 12.36 14.23 -4.24
CA ALA A 191 13.26 13.77 -3.20
C ALA A 191 12.58 12.69 -2.33
N LEU A 192 11.34 12.91 -1.91
CA LEU A 192 10.56 11.95 -1.14
C LEU A 192 10.29 10.66 -1.94
N THR A 193 10.06 10.74 -3.25
CA THR A 193 9.83 9.58 -4.11
C THR A 193 11.09 8.73 -4.20
N CYS A 194 12.26 9.33 -4.44
CA CYS A 194 13.53 8.63 -4.48
C CYS A 194 13.89 7.99 -3.12
N LEU A 195 13.72 8.73 -2.03
CA LEU A 195 13.95 8.20 -0.68
C LEU A 195 13.10 6.96 -0.35
N ARG A 196 11.84 6.95 -0.78
CA ARG A 196 10.89 5.88 -0.43
C ARG A 196 10.93 4.68 -1.36
N LYS A 197 11.37 4.86 -2.59
CA LYS A 197 11.31 3.81 -3.61
C LYS A 197 12.66 3.25 -4.00
N ASP A 198 13.71 4.05 -3.92
CA ASP A 198 15.03 3.66 -4.40
C ASP A 198 16.08 3.64 -3.27
N GLY A 199 15.75 4.22 -2.09
CA GLY A 199 16.72 4.38 -1.00
C GLY A 199 17.97 5.18 -1.40
N ASP A 200 17.84 6.08 -2.37
CA ASP A 200 18.97 6.73 -3.03
C ASP A 200 19.76 7.65 -2.08
N PRO A 201 21.06 7.37 -1.81
CA PRO A 201 21.90 8.21 -0.95
C PRO A 201 22.03 9.67 -1.43
N MET A 202 21.96 9.89 -2.75
CA MET A 202 21.95 11.25 -3.32
C MET A 202 20.65 11.98 -2.92
N ALA A 203 19.51 11.29 -2.99
CA ALA A 203 18.23 11.84 -2.57
C ALA A 203 18.21 12.19 -1.08
N ALA A 204 18.82 11.36 -0.22
CA ALA A 204 18.96 11.64 1.21
C ALA A 204 19.81 12.89 1.46
N ARG A 205 20.95 12.99 0.79
CA ARG A 205 21.84 14.18 0.89
C ARG A 205 21.11 15.44 0.43
N LYS A 206 20.46 15.39 -0.73
CA LYS A 206 19.71 16.54 -1.25
C LYS A 206 18.54 16.93 -0.35
N ALA A 207 17.87 15.96 0.27
CA ALA A 207 16.81 16.23 1.25
C ALA A 207 17.34 16.98 2.48
N HIS A 208 18.54 16.64 2.99
CA HIS A 208 19.18 17.38 4.06
C HIS A 208 19.52 18.81 3.64
N GLU A 209 20.11 19.01 2.46
CA GLU A 209 20.42 20.35 1.92
C GLU A 209 19.16 21.21 1.80
N ILE A 210 18.09 20.68 1.22
CA ILE A 210 16.80 21.38 1.09
C ILE A 210 16.25 21.78 2.45
N LEU A 211 16.35 20.92 3.46
CA LEU A 211 15.87 21.21 4.81
C LEU A 211 16.74 22.21 5.54
N ASP A 212 18.05 22.27 5.26
CA ASP A 212 18.97 23.27 5.82
C ASP A 212 18.78 24.66 5.21
N GLU A 213 18.35 24.72 3.94
CA GLU A 213 18.05 25.95 3.21
C GLU A 213 16.60 26.45 3.39
N LEU A 214 15.81 25.80 4.27
CA LEU A 214 14.42 26.21 4.53
C LEU A 214 14.34 27.62 5.08
N GLY A 215 13.80 28.53 4.27
CA GLY A 215 13.45 29.90 4.69
C GLY A 215 11.96 30.02 5.01
N GLU A 216 11.60 30.88 5.95
CA GLU A 216 10.19 31.14 6.32
C GLU A 216 9.34 31.55 5.13
N ASP A 217 9.91 32.27 4.16
CA ASP A 217 9.23 32.75 2.95
C ASP A 217 8.75 31.60 2.04
N ARG A 218 9.44 30.45 2.05
CA ARG A 218 9.10 29.28 1.25
C ARG A 218 8.05 28.38 1.89
N LEU A 219 7.82 28.58 3.18
CA LEU A 219 6.87 27.82 4.00
C LEU A 219 5.52 28.53 4.18
N GLY A 220 5.29 29.62 3.45
CA GLY A 220 4.07 30.45 3.57
C GLY A 220 2.76 29.75 3.20
N ASP A 221 2.79 28.46 2.83
CA ASP A 221 1.60 27.67 2.53
C ASP A 221 1.62 26.28 3.20
N PRO A 222 0.47 25.80 3.68
CA PRO A 222 0.38 24.54 4.41
C PRO A 222 0.88 23.31 3.63
N LEU A 223 0.72 23.28 2.31
CA LEU A 223 1.13 22.12 1.50
C LEU A 223 2.66 21.99 1.43
N SER A 224 3.37 23.12 1.30
CA SER A 224 4.84 23.14 1.34
C SER A 224 5.36 22.67 2.70
N VAL A 225 4.75 23.12 3.80
CA VAL A 225 5.08 22.69 5.17
C VAL A 225 4.87 21.18 5.31
N ILE A 226 3.74 20.64 4.87
CA ILE A 226 3.45 19.20 4.95
C ILE A 226 4.44 18.38 4.14
N LEU A 227 4.82 18.83 2.95
CA LEU A 227 5.82 18.14 2.13
C LEU A 227 7.20 18.16 2.81
N ALA A 228 7.61 19.29 3.38
CA ALA A 228 8.85 19.42 4.13
C ALA A 228 8.85 18.51 5.38
N ILE A 229 7.75 18.43 6.13
CA ILE A 229 7.57 17.48 7.24
C ILE A 229 7.80 16.05 6.76
N ARG A 230 7.20 15.64 5.63
CA ARG A 230 7.35 14.28 5.11
C ARG A 230 8.78 13.94 4.70
N VAL A 231 9.51 14.91 4.15
CA VAL A 231 10.94 14.77 3.84
C VAL A 231 11.74 14.66 5.13
N ALA A 232 11.52 15.56 6.10
CA ALA A 232 12.21 15.56 7.38
C ALA A 232 12.02 14.24 8.15
N VAL A 233 10.80 13.69 8.16
CA VAL A 233 10.52 12.36 8.72
C VAL A 233 11.32 11.28 8.00
N ALA A 234 11.33 11.27 6.67
CA ALA A 234 11.99 10.23 5.89
C ALA A 234 13.51 10.17 6.14
N VAL A 235 14.14 11.33 6.39
CA VAL A 235 15.58 11.43 6.70
C VAL A 235 15.89 11.52 8.21
N GLY A 236 14.90 11.34 9.07
CA GLY A 236 15.09 11.22 10.52
C GLY A 236 15.35 12.54 11.27
N ARG A 237 14.99 13.71 10.70
CA ARG A 237 15.22 15.02 11.33
C ARG A 237 14.06 15.43 12.25
N GLU A 238 13.96 14.79 13.41
CA GLU A 238 12.83 14.98 14.35
C GLU A 238 12.68 16.41 14.81
N GLU A 239 13.78 17.12 15.16
CA GLU A 239 13.72 18.53 15.58
C GLU A 239 13.14 19.42 14.48
N THR A 240 13.52 19.18 13.22
CA THR A 240 12.93 19.88 12.07
C THR A 240 11.44 19.58 11.93
N VAL A 241 11.02 18.33 12.15
CA VAL A 241 9.58 17.96 12.13
C VAL A 241 8.81 18.74 13.21
N ARG A 242 9.36 18.85 14.43
CA ARG A 242 8.74 19.61 15.53
C ARG A 242 8.60 21.09 15.17
N ALA A 243 9.65 21.73 14.67
CA ALA A 243 9.59 23.12 14.24
C ALA A 243 8.57 23.34 13.12
N LEU A 244 8.52 22.45 12.13
CA LEU A 244 7.60 22.56 10.99
C LEU A 244 6.12 22.33 11.38
N ILE A 245 5.83 21.40 12.29
CA ILE A 245 4.45 21.12 12.71
C ILE A 245 3.83 22.30 13.47
N ASP A 246 4.65 23.08 14.17
CA ASP A 246 4.21 24.26 14.92
C ASP A 246 3.84 25.45 13.99
N LEU A 247 4.26 25.43 12.73
CA LEU A 247 3.83 26.41 11.71
C LEU A 247 2.38 26.14 11.22
N LEU A 248 1.82 24.97 11.51
CA LEU A 248 0.46 24.61 11.10
C LEU A 248 -0.54 24.87 12.23
N PRO A 249 -1.75 25.37 11.93
CA PRO A 249 -2.80 25.55 12.92
C PRO A 249 -3.05 24.27 13.75
N SER A 250 -3.27 24.43 15.05
CA SER A 250 -3.46 23.31 15.99
C SER A 250 -4.68 22.44 15.65
N ASP A 251 -5.67 23.02 15.00
CA ASP A 251 -6.93 22.38 14.54
C ASP A 251 -6.85 21.81 13.12
N THR A 252 -5.66 21.73 12.52
CA THR A 252 -5.49 21.15 11.19
C THR A 252 -5.86 19.68 11.19
N GLU A 253 -6.92 19.32 10.44
CA GLU A 253 -7.48 17.97 10.33
C GLU A 253 -6.88 17.15 9.16
N GLN A 254 -5.86 17.65 8.46
CA GLN A 254 -5.23 16.90 7.39
C GLN A 254 -4.55 15.63 7.92
N LYS A 255 -4.81 14.50 7.26
CA LYS A 255 -4.37 13.16 7.65
C LYS A 255 -2.87 13.06 7.93
N GLU A 256 -2.05 13.67 7.10
CA GLU A 256 -0.59 13.71 7.25
C GLU A 256 -0.15 14.47 8.49
N VAL A 257 -0.82 15.58 8.79
CA VAL A 257 -0.56 16.40 9.98
C VAL A 257 -0.93 15.64 11.25
N LEU A 258 -2.12 15.03 11.27
CA LEU A 258 -2.58 14.23 12.41
C LEU A 258 -1.66 13.02 12.65
N ARG A 259 -1.23 12.32 11.60
CA ARG A 259 -0.26 11.22 11.71
C ARG A 259 1.08 11.68 12.28
N THR A 260 1.57 12.85 11.85
CA THR A 260 2.80 13.43 12.38
C THR A 260 2.65 13.79 13.86
N ARG A 261 1.54 14.39 14.27
CA ARG A 261 1.26 14.66 15.69
C ARG A 261 1.17 13.39 16.53
N ALA A 262 0.54 12.33 16.00
CA ALA A 262 0.50 11.04 16.68
C ALA A 262 1.89 10.39 16.81
N TRP A 263 2.71 10.52 15.77
CA TRP A 263 4.10 10.05 15.78
C TRP A 263 4.93 10.81 16.83
N LEU A 264 4.82 12.12 16.90
CA LEU A 264 5.50 12.93 17.93
C LEU A 264 5.03 12.57 19.33
N ALA A 265 3.71 12.45 19.57
CA ALA A 265 3.18 12.01 20.85
C ALA A 265 3.74 10.65 21.29
N HIS A 266 3.86 9.70 20.34
CA HIS A 266 4.48 8.41 20.61
C HIS A 266 5.96 8.56 20.98
N ARG A 267 6.72 9.42 20.27
CA ARG A 267 8.14 9.70 20.57
C ARG A 267 8.32 10.31 21.95
N ASP A 268 7.36 11.13 22.39
CA ASP A 268 7.31 11.73 23.73
C ASP A 268 6.85 10.75 24.83
N GLY A 269 6.56 9.50 24.48
CA GLY A 269 6.04 8.47 25.39
C GLY A 269 4.54 8.54 25.66
N ASP A 270 3.82 9.50 25.06
CA ASP A 270 2.36 9.63 25.20
C ASP A 270 1.60 8.72 24.21
N LEU A 271 1.68 7.41 24.47
CA LEU A 271 0.99 6.39 23.67
C LEU A 271 -0.55 6.58 23.70
N GLY A 272 -1.08 7.14 24.80
CA GLY A 272 -2.50 7.44 24.95
C GLY A 272 -2.97 8.46 23.94
N GLN A 273 -2.27 9.58 23.82
CA GLN A 273 -2.55 10.64 22.83
C GLN A 273 -2.34 10.13 21.39
N ALA A 274 -1.27 9.39 21.15
CA ALA A 274 -1.02 8.79 19.84
C ALA A 274 -2.21 7.92 19.38
N ARG A 275 -2.68 7.00 20.23
CA ARG A 275 -3.86 6.14 19.97
C ARG A 275 -5.16 6.93 19.82
N LYS A 276 -5.34 8.01 20.60
CA LYS A 276 -6.52 8.88 20.48
C LYS A 276 -6.59 9.53 19.10
N ILE A 277 -5.47 10.05 18.60
CA ILE A 277 -5.38 10.64 17.25
C ILE A 277 -5.67 9.57 16.18
N TRP A 278 -5.12 8.36 16.32
CA TRP A 278 -5.36 7.28 15.37
C TRP A 278 -6.82 6.79 15.36
N ARG A 279 -7.50 6.75 16.51
CA ARG A 279 -8.95 6.49 16.57
C ARG A 279 -9.75 7.56 15.84
N HIS A 280 -9.37 8.84 16.02
CA HIS A 280 -9.98 9.94 15.26
C HIS A 280 -9.78 9.78 13.75
N LEU A 281 -8.55 9.49 13.31
CA LEU A 281 -8.25 9.20 11.90
C LEU A 281 -9.06 8.00 11.36
N GLY A 282 -9.22 6.94 12.14
CA GLY A 282 -10.01 5.76 11.79
C GLY A 282 -11.47 6.08 11.55
N ASN A 283 -12.08 6.86 12.46
CA ASN A 283 -13.47 7.26 12.35
C ASN A 283 -13.79 8.12 11.13
N HIS A 284 -12.77 8.80 10.56
CA HIS A 284 -12.93 9.70 9.40
C HIS A 284 -12.27 9.14 8.12
N SER A 285 -11.77 7.89 8.15
CA SER A 285 -11.09 7.31 6.99
C SER A 285 -12.09 6.73 5.97
N PRO A 286 -11.86 6.97 4.66
CA PRO A 286 -12.60 6.26 3.62
C PRO A 286 -12.18 4.78 3.48
N MET A 287 -11.12 4.34 4.16
CA MET A 287 -10.61 2.97 4.06
C MET A 287 -11.53 1.99 4.81
N PRO A 288 -12.04 0.94 4.17
CA PRO A 288 -12.93 -0.05 4.81
C PRO A 288 -12.34 -0.68 6.07
N SER A 289 -11.01 -0.97 6.08
CA SER A 289 -10.30 -1.55 7.24
C SER A 289 -10.32 -0.67 8.50
N GLN A 290 -10.60 0.61 8.35
CA GLN A 290 -10.67 1.58 9.45
C GLN A 290 -12.11 1.85 9.90
N ARG A 291 -13.10 1.36 9.14
CA ARG A 291 -14.50 1.41 9.55
C ARG A 291 -14.79 0.21 10.42
N VAL A 292 -15.42 0.44 11.55
CA VAL A 292 -16.24 -0.55 12.24
C VAL A 292 -17.55 -0.65 11.44
N CYS A 293 -17.46 -1.01 10.15
CA CYS A 293 -18.62 -1.27 9.32
C CYS A 293 -19.19 -2.62 9.73
N GLY A 294 -20.50 -2.72 9.63
CA GLY A 294 -21.21 -3.96 9.83
C GLY A 294 -20.47 -5.09 9.11
N ALA A 295 -19.84 -5.93 9.91
CA ALA A 295 -19.09 -7.04 9.40
C ALA A 295 -20.07 -7.91 8.62
N GLU A 296 -19.65 -8.36 7.43
CA GLU A 296 -20.22 -9.59 6.92
C GLU A 296 -20.10 -10.61 8.05
N GLU A 297 -21.19 -11.28 8.38
CA GLU A 297 -21.15 -12.30 9.43
C GLU A 297 -20.16 -13.37 9.01
N LEU A 298 -19.02 -13.43 9.68
CA LEU A 298 -18.08 -14.53 9.54
C LEU A 298 -18.74 -15.77 10.11
N GLU A 299 -19.03 -16.73 9.26
CA GLU A 299 -19.68 -17.97 9.65
C GLU A 299 -18.63 -18.99 10.10
N ARG A 300 -18.64 -19.33 11.39
CA ARG A 300 -17.76 -20.37 11.92
C ARG A 300 -18.18 -21.75 11.36
N ARG A 301 -17.22 -22.46 10.79
CA ARG A 301 -17.44 -23.75 10.12
C ARG A 301 -16.94 -24.98 10.90
N ASP A 302 -16.03 -24.77 11.86
CA ASP A 302 -15.51 -25.86 12.67
C ASP A 302 -16.34 -26.11 13.94
N GLY A 303 -16.18 -27.29 14.54
CA GLY A 303 -16.78 -27.67 15.83
C GLY A 303 -15.77 -27.76 16.96
N ASN A 304 -14.54 -27.29 16.78
CA ASN A 304 -13.46 -27.43 17.75
C ASN A 304 -13.70 -26.58 18.98
N LEU A 305 -13.25 -27.07 20.14
CA LEU A 305 -13.33 -26.32 21.39
C LEU A 305 -12.46 -25.07 21.30
N LEU A 306 -13.05 -23.90 21.55
CA LEU A 306 -12.35 -22.63 21.57
C LEU A 306 -12.26 -22.11 23.01
N PRO A 307 -11.14 -22.34 23.72
CA PRO A 307 -10.96 -21.84 25.07
C PRO A 307 -10.73 -20.32 25.09
N PRO A 308 -10.85 -19.67 26.26
CA PRO A 308 -10.38 -18.29 26.46
C PRO A 308 -8.93 -18.12 25.99
N ALA A 309 -8.58 -16.94 25.50
CA ALA A 309 -7.24 -16.71 24.90
C ALA A 309 -6.08 -16.96 25.88
N GLY A 310 -6.21 -16.55 27.14
CA GLY A 310 -5.10 -16.68 28.10
C GLY A 310 -3.80 -16.05 27.55
N ASP A 311 -2.70 -16.80 27.69
CA ASP A 311 -1.37 -16.43 27.19
C ASP A 311 -1.05 -17.12 25.86
N GLU A 312 -2.06 -17.63 25.15
CA GLU A 312 -1.88 -18.32 23.85
C GLU A 312 -1.33 -17.37 22.78
N ILE A 313 -0.51 -17.93 21.92
CA ILE A 313 -0.10 -17.32 20.64
C ILE A 313 -1.10 -17.82 19.59
N ARG A 314 -1.94 -16.93 19.07
CA ARG A 314 -2.99 -17.24 18.11
C ARG A 314 -2.64 -16.67 16.75
N LEU A 315 -2.62 -17.53 15.72
CA LEU A 315 -2.34 -17.14 14.36
C LEU A 315 -3.63 -16.87 13.59
N TYR A 316 -3.66 -15.77 12.85
CA TYR A 316 -4.78 -15.31 12.03
C TYR A 316 -4.35 -15.15 10.59
N THR A 317 -5.11 -15.73 9.65
CA THR A 317 -4.81 -15.65 8.21
C THR A 317 -6.07 -15.81 7.36
N VAL A 318 -6.01 -15.32 6.12
CA VAL A 318 -7.05 -15.55 5.10
C VAL A 318 -6.51 -16.55 4.09
N VAL A 319 -7.37 -17.47 3.65
CA VAL A 319 -7.01 -18.51 2.70
C VAL A 319 -8.00 -18.58 1.54
N ARG A 320 -7.46 -18.82 0.32
CA ARG A 320 -8.24 -19.19 -0.85
C ARG A 320 -7.40 -20.07 -1.79
N ASN A 321 -7.78 -21.34 -1.92
CA ASN A 321 -7.12 -22.30 -2.82
C ASN A 321 -5.61 -22.48 -2.54
N GLU A 322 -5.26 -22.75 -1.28
CA GLU A 322 -3.86 -22.86 -0.82
C GLU A 322 -3.54 -24.26 -0.23
N LEU A 323 -4.34 -25.29 -0.56
CA LEU A 323 -4.19 -26.65 -0.02
C LEU A 323 -2.75 -27.14 -0.08
N TRP A 324 -2.07 -26.87 -1.17
CA TRP A 324 -0.72 -27.34 -1.45
C TRP A 324 0.36 -26.78 -0.49
N ARG A 325 0.12 -25.65 0.19
CA ARG A 325 1.07 -25.09 1.18
C ARG A 325 0.57 -25.13 2.63
N LEU A 326 -0.72 -25.41 2.85
CA LEU A 326 -1.31 -25.39 4.19
C LEU A 326 -0.64 -26.37 5.17
N GLN A 327 -0.27 -27.57 4.72
CA GLN A 327 0.38 -28.57 5.58
C GLN A 327 1.72 -28.07 6.09
N TRP A 328 2.55 -27.52 5.19
CA TRP A 328 3.82 -26.92 5.56
C TRP A 328 3.62 -25.72 6.49
N PHE A 329 2.72 -24.80 6.14
CA PHE A 329 2.45 -23.58 6.91
C PHE A 329 2.02 -23.90 8.34
N VAL A 330 1.04 -24.74 8.52
CA VAL A 330 0.56 -25.12 9.86
C VAL A 330 1.64 -25.89 10.64
N SER A 331 2.36 -26.81 9.99
CA SER A 331 3.48 -27.53 10.63
C SER A 331 4.60 -26.59 11.08
N TYR A 332 4.95 -25.59 10.24
CA TYR A 332 5.97 -24.59 10.57
C TYR A 332 5.60 -23.82 11.82
N TYR A 333 4.41 -23.26 11.89
CA TYR A 333 3.99 -22.43 13.00
C TYR A 333 3.69 -23.23 14.28
N ARG A 334 3.25 -24.48 14.18
CA ARG A 334 3.15 -25.40 15.33
C ARG A 334 4.53 -25.63 15.97
N LYS A 335 5.56 -25.87 15.16
CA LYS A 335 6.94 -26.02 15.64
C LYS A 335 7.47 -24.75 16.31
N LEU A 336 7.04 -23.59 15.89
CA LEU A 336 7.41 -22.30 16.49
C LEU A 336 6.63 -21.98 17.77
N GLY A 337 5.61 -22.75 18.13
CA GLY A 337 4.86 -22.57 19.38
C GLY A 337 3.57 -21.77 19.23
N VAL A 338 2.96 -21.73 18.04
CA VAL A 338 1.57 -21.26 17.87
C VAL A 338 0.62 -22.27 18.49
N ASP A 339 -0.28 -21.79 19.36
CA ASP A 339 -1.21 -22.64 20.09
C ASP A 339 -2.50 -22.90 19.31
N ARG A 340 -2.97 -21.90 18.53
CA ARG A 340 -4.22 -21.99 17.75
C ARG A 340 -4.14 -21.20 16.47
N PHE A 341 -4.88 -21.69 15.47
CA PHE A 341 -4.96 -21.12 14.14
C PHE A 341 -6.39 -20.67 13.84
N PHE A 342 -6.53 -19.46 13.32
CA PHE A 342 -7.79 -18.88 12.88
C PHE A 342 -7.70 -18.58 11.39
N PHE A 343 -8.42 -19.37 10.60
CA PHE A 343 -8.48 -19.21 9.16
C PHE A 343 -9.79 -18.56 8.73
N VAL A 344 -9.71 -17.57 7.88
CA VAL A 344 -10.86 -17.09 7.11
C VAL A 344 -10.78 -17.71 5.73
N ASP A 345 -11.64 -18.68 5.44
CA ASP A 345 -11.77 -19.28 4.11
C ASP A 345 -12.64 -18.37 3.23
N ASN A 346 -12.05 -17.88 2.13
CA ASN A 346 -12.73 -17.02 1.16
C ASN A 346 -13.07 -17.82 -0.11
N ASP A 347 -14.03 -18.73 0.01
CA ASP A 347 -14.54 -19.58 -1.06
C ASP A 347 -13.48 -20.48 -1.73
N SER A 348 -12.73 -21.25 -0.94
CA SER A 348 -11.80 -22.26 -1.47
C SER A 348 -12.54 -23.42 -2.14
N SER A 349 -12.02 -23.87 -3.28
CA SER A 349 -12.56 -24.97 -4.08
C SER A 349 -11.59 -26.16 -4.31
N ASP A 350 -10.35 -26.05 -3.81
CA ASP A 350 -9.26 -27.01 -4.02
C ASP A 350 -9.12 -28.07 -2.92
N GLY A 351 -10.02 -28.07 -1.91
CA GLY A 351 -9.95 -28.94 -0.74
C GLY A 351 -9.31 -28.28 0.50
N SER A 352 -8.86 -27.03 0.43
CA SER A 352 -8.30 -26.28 1.58
C SER A 352 -9.23 -26.33 2.78
N LEU A 353 -10.51 -25.99 2.59
CA LEU A 353 -11.51 -26.01 3.66
C LEU A 353 -11.64 -27.38 4.32
N ALA A 354 -11.73 -28.44 3.53
CA ALA A 354 -11.88 -29.80 4.05
C ALA A 354 -10.68 -30.20 4.91
N TRP A 355 -9.46 -29.91 4.45
CA TRP A 355 -8.24 -30.21 5.19
C TRP A 355 -8.13 -29.41 6.50
N LEU A 356 -8.49 -28.11 6.50
CA LEU A 356 -8.48 -27.27 7.68
C LEU A 356 -9.45 -27.78 8.76
N LEU A 357 -10.64 -28.25 8.36
CA LEU A 357 -11.65 -28.77 9.30
C LEU A 357 -11.21 -30.07 10.01
N GLU A 358 -10.24 -30.80 9.48
CA GLU A 358 -9.66 -31.99 10.10
C GLU A 358 -8.64 -31.66 11.22
N GLN A 359 -8.19 -30.42 11.31
CA GLN A 359 -7.16 -30.03 12.27
C GLN A 359 -7.75 -29.66 13.63
N PRO A 360 -7.30 -30.23 14.78
CA PRO A 360 -7.94 -30.04 16.09
C PRO A 360 -7.67 -28.66 16.72
N ASP A 361 -6.61 -27.98 16.32
CA ASP A 361 -6.18 -26.66 16.82
C ASP A 361 -6.50 -25.52 15.85
N VAL A 362 -7.25 -25.81 14.77
CA VAL A 362 -7.66 -24.86 13.74
C VAL A 362 -9.11 -24.48 13.91
N HIS A 363 -9.40 -23.18 13.83
CA HIS A 363 -10.72 -22.60 13.79
C HIS A 363 -10.96 -21.96 12.43
N VAL A 364 -12.03 -22.37 11.75
CA VAL A 364 -12.33 -21.95 10.38
C VAL A 364 -13.58 -21.08 10.37
N PHE A 365 -13.44 -19.92 9.74
CA PHE A 365 -14.52 -18.97 9.48
C PHE A 365 -14.66 -18.78 7.98
N HIS A 366 -15.88 -18.77 7.48
CA HIS A 366 -16.16 -18.53 6.07
C HIS A 366 -16.54 -17.08 5.84
N ALA A 367 -16.02 -16.49 4.76
CA ALA A 367 -16.35 -15.16 4.26
C ALA A 367 -16.62 -15.23 2.75
N GLY A 368 -17.88 -15.03 2.34
CA GLY A 368 -18.30 -15.02 0.93
C GLY A 368 -18.11 -13.68 0.23
N GLY A 369 -17.56 -12.66 0.91
CA GLY A 369 -17.39 -11.31 0.39
C GLY A 369 -16.12 -11.11 -0.42
N SER A 370 -16.00 -9.92 -1.03
CA SER A 370 -14.81 -9.53 -1.80
C SER A 370 -13.60 -9.31 -0.90
N TYR A 371 -12.51 -10.05 -1.15
CA TYR A 371 -11.23 -9.86 -0.47
C TYR A 371 -10.71 -8.41 -0.58
N ALA A 372 -10.90 -7.78 -1.74
CA ALA A 372 -10.50 -6.38 -1.95
C ALA A 372 -11.35 -5.40 -1.13
N GLU A 373 -12.67 -5.63 -1.01
CA GLU A 373 -13.57 -4.80 -0.21
C GLU A 373 -13.34 -5.00 1.29
N ALA A 374 -12.92 -6.20 1.71
CA ALA A 374 -12.45 -6.47 3.06
C ALA A 374 -11.03 -5.93 3.35
N ALA A 375 -10.53 -4.99 2.53
CA ALA A 375 -9.20 -4.40 2.65
C ALA A 375 -8.09 -5.47 2.72
N SER A 376 -8.10 -6.39 1.75
CA SER A 376 -7.23 -7.56 1.74
C SER A 376 -7.39 -8.44 2.99
N GLY A 377 -8.65 -8.68 3.38
CA GLY A 377 -9.00 -9.53 4.52
C GLY A 377 -8.80 -8.90 5.91
N THR A 378 -8.20 -7.71 5.98
CA THR A 378 -7.87 -7.04 7.26
C THR A 378 -9.10 -6.79 8.13
N VAL A 379 -10.25 -6.49 7.51
CA VAL A 379 -11.52 -6.28 8.24
C VAL A 379 -11.92 -7.55 8.98
N TRP A 380 -11.88 -8.70 8.32
CA TRP A 380 -12.23 -10.00 8.90
C TRP A 380 -11.28 -10.38 10.03
N LEU A 381 -9.97 -10.23 9.81
CA LEU A 381 -8.97 -10.60 10.81
C LEU A 381 -9.03 -9.70 12.05
N ASN A 382 -9.23 -8.38 11.89
CA ASN A 382 -9.44 -7.49 13.03
C ASN A 382 -10.71 -7.86 13.84
N GLN A 383 -11.76 -8.33 13.17
CA GLN A 383 -12.95 -8.83 13.87
C GLN A 383 -12.61 -10.06 14.70
N LEU A 384 -12.01 -11.09 14.11
CA LEU A 384 -11.63 -12.32 14.83
C LEU A 384 -10.67 -12.05 15.98
N VAL A 385 -9.70 -11.16 15.79
CA VAL A 385 -8.76 -10.75 16.85
C VAL A 385 -9.51 -10.10 18.03
N ARG A 386 -10.46 -9.19 17.79
CA ARG A 386 -11.25 -8.57 18.85
C ARG A 386 -12.10 -9.59 19.62
N GLU A 387 -12.67 -10.54 18.91
CA GLU A 387 -13.58 -11.54 19.49
C GLU A 387 -12.81 -12.64 20.24
N HIS A 388 -11.64 -13.03 19.71
CA HIS A 388 -10.96 -14.25 20.16
C HIS A 388 -9.57 -14.02 20.76
N SER A 389 -8.98 -12.83 20.68
CA SER A 389 -7.69 -12.51 21.33
C SER A 389 -7.75 -11.23 22.17
N PRO A 390 -8.61 -11.16 23.18
CA PRO A 390 -8.64 -10.01 24.09
C PRO A 390 -7.39 -9.91 24.97
N SER A 391 -6.59 -10.98 25.05
CA SER A 391 -5.30 -11.08 25.73
C SER A 391 -4.39 -12.04 24.95
N GLY A 392 -3.15 -12.21 25.39
CA GLY A 392 -2.16 -13.06 24.69
C GLY A 392 -1.53 -12.37 23.48
N TRP A 393 -1.11 -13.17 22.51
CA TRP A 393 -0.41 -12.70 21.33
C TRP A 393 -1.17 -13.07 20.06
N GLN A 394 -1.25 -12.10 19.14
CA GLN A 394 -1.82 -12.28 17.81
C GLN A 394 -0.72 -12.27 16.77
N LEU A 395 -0.66 -13.31 15.96
CA LEU A 395 0.24 -13.45 14.82
C LEU A 395 -0.58 -13.34 13.54
N TYR A 396 -0.35 -12.30 12.74
CA TYR A 396 -0.98 -12.10 11.44
C TYR A 396 0.06 -12.30 10.33
N VAL A 397 -0.07 -13.37 9.59
CA VAL A 397 0.79 -13.74 8.45
C VAL A 397 -0.05 -14.32 7.33
N ASP A 398 0.39 -14.10 6.10
CA ASP A 398 -0.22 -14.74 4.93
C ASP A 398 0.28 -16.20 4.83
N VAL A 399 -0.46 -17.08 4.17
CA VAL A 399 -0.12 -18.53 4.10
C VAL A 399 1.18 -18.82 3.34
N ASP A 400 1.72 -17.83 2.64
CA ASP A 400 2.99 -17.89 1.92
C ASP A 400 4.15 -17.21 2.69
N GLU A 401 3.96 -16.90 3.97
CA GLU A 401 4.95 -16.20 4.81
C GLU A 401 5.43 -17.07 5.97
N ALA A 402 6.75 -17.08 6.22
CA ALA A 402 7.39 -17.71 7.37
C ALA A 402 8.14 -16.67 8.21
N LEU A 403 7.72 -16.46 9.46
CA LEU A 403 8.35 -15.53 10.38
C LEU A 403 9.71 -16.06 10.87
N VAL A 404 10.73 -15.21 10.81
CA VAL A 404 12.07 -15.48 11.29
C VAL A 404 12.57 -14.30 12.12
N PHE A 405 13.28 -14.57 13.20
CA PHE A 405 14.14 -13.64 13.95
C PHE A 405 15.44 -14.35 14.32
N ALA A 406 16.43 -13.62 14.79
CA ALA A 406 17.73 -14.21 15.12
C ALA A 406 17.59 -15.34 16.15
N ASP A 407 18.14 -16.51 15.84
CA ASP A 407 18.15 -17.71 16.71
C ASP A 407 16.73 -18.26 17.03
N ILE A 408 15.77 -18.06 16.12
CA ILE A 408 14.38 -18.53 16.27
C ILE A 408 14.32 -20.06 16.44
N GLU A 409 15.26 -20.78 15.84
CA GLU A 409 15.35 -22.22 15.87
C GLU A 409 15.49 -22.76 17.32
N ASN A 410 16.11 -21.98 18.21
CA ASN A 410 16.32 -22.35 19.61
C ASN A 410 15.28 -21.74 20.56
N HIS A 411 14.66 -20.62 20.19
CA HIS A 411 13.79 -19.88 21.10
C HIS A 411 12.29 -19.99 20.77
N GLY A 412 11.94 -20.24 19.51
CA GLY A 412 10.56 -20.21 19.05
C GLY A 412 9.86 -18.88 19.32
N LEU A 413 8.57 -18.81 19.05
CA LEU A 413 7.78 -17.60 19.32
C LEU A 413 7.59 -17.34 20.81
N ARG A 414 7.61 -18.39 21.65
CA ARG A 414 7.51 -18.23 23.11
C ARG A 414 8.62 -17.38 23.67
N GLY A 415 9.87 -17.66 23.30
CA GLY A 415 11.01 -16.86 23.75
C GLY A 415 10.89 -15.39 23.36
N LEU A 416 10.41 -15.11 22.13
CA LEU A 416 10.19 -13.75 21.67
C LEU A 416 9.06 -13.06 22.46
N THR A 417 7.92 -13.73 22.65
CA THR A 417 6.78 -13.13 23.36
C THR A 417 7.07 -12.89 24.83
N GLU A 418 7.76 -13.79 25.52
CA GLU A 418 8.21 -13.61 26.89
C GLU A 418 9.18 -12.43 27.03
N TYR A 419 10.14 -12.31 26.09
CA TYR A 419 11.02 -11.15 26.06
C TYR A 419 10.24 -9.84 25.88
N MET A 420 9.35 -9.80 24.90
CA MET A 420 8.54 -8.62 24.61
C MET A 420 7.64 -8.24 25.80
N GLU A 421 7.12 -9.20 26.54
CA GLU A 421 6.34 -8.95 27.77
C GLU A 421 7.17 -8.29 28.86
N ARG A 422 8.36 -8.85 29.13
CA ARG A 422 9.28 -8.27 30.13
C ARG A 422 9.68 -6.83 29.80
N LYS A 423 9.81 -6.51 28.50
CA LYS A 423 10.17 -5.18 28.01
C LYS A 423 8.98 -4.23 27.84
N GLY A 424 7.76 -4.71 27.97
CA GLY A 424 6.56 -3.92 27.71
C GLY A 424 6.39 -3.58 26.22
N HIS A 425 6.95 -4.38 25.30
CA HIS A 425 6.76 -4.23 23.87
C HIS A 425 5.38 -4.75 23.46
N ASP A 426 4.76 -4.06 22.48
CA ASP A 426 3.46 -4.41 21.95
C ASP A 426 3.54 -5.09 20.56
N LEU A 427 4.60 -4.80 19.79
CA LEU A 427 4.69 -5.12 18.36
C LEU A 427 6.09 -5.67 18.02
N ALA A 428 6.16 -6.74 17.23
CA ALA A 428 7.38 -7.10 16.50
C ALA A 428 7.19 -6.77 15.03
N ALA A 429 8.16 -6.03 14.46
CA ALA A 429 8.11 -5.54 13.10
C ALA A 429 9.41 -5.82 12.36
N GLY A 430 9.31 -5.94 11.04
CA GLY A 430 10.44 -6.21 10.18
C GLY A 430 10.06 -6.08 8.71
N GLN A 431 10.67 -6.90 7.89
CA GLN A 431 10.51 -6.83 6.45
C GLN A 431 10.18 -8.18 5.83
N MET A 432 9.48 -8.12 4.74
CA MET A 432 9.20 -9.25 3.87
C MET A 432 10.40 -9.48 2.95
N VAL A 433 10.85 -10.71 2.84
CA VAL A 433 12.01 -11.15 2.04
C VAL A 433 11.50 -12.19 1.06
N ASP A 434 11.36 -11.81 -0.21
CA ASP A 434 10.87 -12.72 -1.26
C ASP A 434 11.90 -13.84 -1.50
N MET A 435 11.42 -15.09 -1.42
CA MET A 435 12.22 -16.30 -1.62
C MET A 435 12.02 -16.85 -3.03
N PHE A 436 13.10 -17.35 -3.64
CA PHE A 436 13.06 -17.86 -5.00
C PHE A 436 14.08 -19.00 -5.25
N SER A 437 13.98 -19.64 -6.40
CA SER A 437 14.99 -20.57 -6.93
C SER A 437 15.83 -19.88 -8.00
N MET A 438 17.12 -20.20 -8.07
CA MET A 438 18.02 -19.76 -9.13
C MET A 438 17.86 -20.57 -10.42
N GLU A 439 17.24 -21.73 -10.34
CA GLU A 439 16.97 -22.55 -11.51
C GLU A 439 15.86 -21.93 -12.35
N ALA A 440 15.99 -22.06 -13.67
CA ALA A 440 14.95 -21.62 -14.60
C ALA A 440 13.60 -22.25 -14.19
N HIS A 441 12.56 -21.41 -14.16
CA HIS A 441 11.23 -21.82 -13.78
C HIS A 441 10.79 -23.04 -14.60
N GLN A 442 10.70 -24.20 -13.97
CA GLN A 442 10.10 -25.39 -14.53
C GLN A 442 8.71 -25.54 -13.89
N PRO A 443 7.64 -25.58 -14.67
CA PRO A 443 6.34 -25.98 -14.16
C PRO A 443 6.48 -27.38 -13.56
N SER A 444 6.60 -27.49 -12.26
CA SER A 444 6.67 -28.78 -11.59
C SER A 444 5.32 -29.07 -10.94
N ASP A 445 4.79 -30.26 -11.18
CA ASP A 445 3.65 -30.80 -10.43
C ASP A 445 3.99 -31.13 -8.98
N ASP A 446 5.25 -30.92 -8.57
CA ASP A 446 5.79 -31.29 -7.26
C ASP A 446 5.38 -30.30 -6.16
N ARG A 447 4.10 -30.10 -5.99
CA ARG A 447 3.52 -29.11 -5.07
C ARG A 447 3.58 -29.48 -3.60
N PHE A 448 4.09 -30.65 -3.21
CA PHE A 448 3.75 -31.24 -1.90
C PHE A 448 4.90 -31.82 -1.07
N GLU A 449 6.16 -31.73 -1.45
CA GLU A 449 7.21 -32.35 -0.66
C GLU A 449 7.95 -31.35 0.24
N ASP A 450 7.77 -31.61 1.45
CA ASP A 450 8.39 -31.44 2.78
C ASP A 450 9.25 -30.22 3.09
N ASP A 451 9.86 -29.49 2.18
CA ASP A 451 10.72 -28.36 2.57
C ASP A 451 10.82 -27.24 1.52
N PHE A 452 9.92 -26.26 1.62
CA PHE A 452 10.00 -25.04 0.84
C PHE A 452 11.34 -24.34 0.93
N VAL A 453 11.94 -24.32 2.12
CA VAL A 453 13.20 -23.64 2.39
C VAL A 453 14.32 -24.24 1.53
N SER A 454 14.40 -25.58 1.44
CA SER A 454 15.42 -26.24 0.62
C SER A 454 15.25 -26.03 -0.87
N ARG A 455 14.02 -25.85 -1.32
CA ARG A 455 13.68 -25.75 -2.74
C ARG A 455 13.77 -24.34 -3.27
N TYR A 456 13.42 -23.34 -2.45
CA TYR A 456 13.46 -21.93 -2.77
C TYR A 456 14.33 -21.17 -1.75
N PRO A 457 15.63 -21.48 -1.68
CA PRO A 457 16.47 -21.00 -0.58
C PRO A 457 17.07 -19.62 -0.81
N PHE A 458 16.93 -19.05 -2.03
CA PHE A 458 17.62 -17.82 -2.38
C PHE A 458 16.78 -16.59 -2.06
N PHE A 459 17.46 -15.51 -1.67
CA PHE A 459 16.87 -14.21 -1.40
C PHE A 459 17.81 -13.08 -1.80
N SER A 460 17.29 -11.93 -2.15
CA SER A 460 18.06 -10.71 -2.28
C SER A 460 18.14 -10.02 -0.93
N HIS A 461 19.34 -9.55 -0.55
CA HIS A 461 19.59 -8.92 0.75
C HIS A 461 19.72 -7.38 0.68
N GLU A 462 19.57 -6.76 -0.48
CA GLU A 462 19.58 -5.31 -0.63
C GLU A 462 18.23 -4.72 -0.23
N PHE A 463 18.21 -4.07 0.93
CA PHE A 463 17.03 -3.37 1.46
C PHE A 463 17.43 -2.03 2.05
N GLU A 464 16.61 -1.02 1.78
CA GLU A 464 16.74 0.31 2.35
C GLU A 464 15.58 0.57 3.33
N ARG A 465 15.91 1.21 4.46
CA ARG A 465 14.94 1.55 5.49
C ARG A 465 14.82 3.04 5.66
N THR A 466 13.62 3.58 5.54
CA THR A 466 13.29 4.99 5.75
C THR A 466 12.32 5.16 6.92
N GLN A 467 12.39 6.29 7.63
CA GLN A 467 11.45 6.58 8.71
C GLN A 467 10.06 6.92 8.18
N SER A 468 9.05 6.66 9.01
CA SER A 468 7.64 6.87 8.70
C SER A 468 6.89 7.39 9.92
N VAL A 469 5.82 8.16 9.70
CA VAL A 469 4.85 8.52 10.76
C VAL A 469 3.77 7.46 10.98
N VAL A 470 3.80 6.39 10.20
CA VAL A 470 2.86 5.26 10.30
C VAL A 470 3.54 4.11 11.01
N CYS A 471 2.92 3.58 12.06
CA CYS A 471 3.45 2.45 12.82
C CYS A 471 3.59 1.20 11.92
N PRO A 472 4.73 0.55 11.91
CA PRO A 472 5.79 0.51 12.93
C PRO A 472 6.88 1.59 12.83
N TYR A 473 6.61 2.73 12.20
CA TYR A 473 7.44 3.93 12.10
C TYR A 473 8.63 3.84 11.15
N PHE A 474 8.66 2.85 10.30
CA PHE A 474 9.60 2.74 9.20
C PHE A 474 8.96 2.07 7.98
N PHE A 475 9.53 2.33 6.82
CA PHE A 475 9.29 1.57 5.60
C PHE A 475 10.58 0.93 5.12
N THR A 476 10.48 -0.27 4.58
CA THR A 476 11.57 -0.95 3.88
C THR A 476 11.19 -1.12 2.42
N VAL A 477 12.15 -0.87 1.54
CA VAL A 477 12.05 -1.15 0.10
C VAL A 477 13.28 -1.95 -0.30
N GLY A 478 13.18 -2.78 -1.30
CA GLY A 478 14.32 -3.60 -1.75
C GLY A 478 13.92 -4.98 -2.22
N GLY A 479 14.92 -5.84 -2.30
CA GLY A 479 14.77 -7.20 -2.77
C GLY A 479 14.36 -7.28 -4.25
N ILE A 480 13.84 -8.42 -4.66
CA ILE A 480 13.47 -8.69 -6.05
C ILE A 480 12.41 -7.72 -6.59
N ARG A 481 11.61 -7.11 -5.73
CA ARG A 481 10.59 -6.13 -6.12
C ARG A 481 11.19 -4.86 -6.70
N GLN A 482 12.27 -4.38 -6.10
CA GLN A 482 12.98 -3.22 -6.61
C GLN A 482 13.60 -3.52 -7.97
N LEU A 483 14.11 -4.73 -8.15
CA LEU A 483 14.70 -5.19 -9.39
C LEU A 483 13.67 -5.29 -10.54
N ALA A 484 12.46 -5.74 -10.22
CA ALA A 484 11.34 -5.75 -11.15
C ALA A 484 10.71 -4.35 -11.38
N GLY A 485 11.36 -3.27 -10.88
CA GLY A 485 10.96 -1.88 -11.16
C GLY A 485 9.85 -1.32 -10.28
N PHE A 486 9.39 -2.03 -9.25
CA PHE A 486 8.40 -1.48 -8.31
C PHE A 486 8.94 -1.47 -6.88
N GLY A 487 9.37 -0.30 -6.42
CA GLY A 487 9.70 -0.06 -5.01
C GLY A 487 8.43 0.05 -4.19
N GLU A 488 8.00 -1.04 -3.55
CA GLU A 488 6.88 -1.06 -2.63
C GLU A 488 7.34 -1.25 -1.19
N ASN A 489 6.48 -0.86 -0.24
CA ASN A 489 6.74 -1.07 1.17
C ASN A 489 6.72 -2.57 1.52
N ASN A 490 7.86 -3.11 1.89
CA ASN A 490 8.04 -4.49 2.36
C ASN A 490 7.89 -4.64 3.88
N THR A 491 7.68 -3.54 4.63
CA THR A 491 7.55 -3.59 6.09
C THR A 491 6.33 -4.40 6.49
N LYS A 492 6.49 -5.27 7.48
CA LYS A 492 5.43 -6.07 8.08
C LYS A 492 5.48 -5.96 9.60
N THR A 493 4.31 -6.08 10.24
CA THR A 493 4.16 -6.17 11.71
C THR A 493 3.38 -7.45 12.01
N PRO A 494 4.02 -8.62 11.90
CA PRO A 494 3.30 -9.88 11.98
C PRO A 494 2.83 -10.21 13.39
N LEU A 495 3.57 -9.82 14.45
CA LEU A 495 3.27 -10.19 15.83
C LEU A 495 2.86 -8.95 16.64
N ALA A 496 1.72 -9.03 17.30
CA ALA A 496 1.19 -7.95 18.12
C ALA A 496 0.54 -8.49 19.40
N ARG A 497 0.55 -7.68 20.47
CA ARG A 497 -0.11 -8.02 21.74
C ARG A 497 -1.61 -7.81 21.66
N GLY A 498 -2.39 -8.82 22.02
CA GLY A 498 -3.83 -8.74 22.14
C GLY A 498 -4.28 -7.82 23.28
N GLY A 499 -5.53 -7.37 23.27
CA GLY A 499 -6.12 -6.54 24.32
C GLY A 499 -5.56 -5.12 24.46
N ARG A 500 -4.64 -4.69 23.58
CA ARG A 500 -3.95 -3.38 23.61
C ARG A 500 -4.48 -2.37 22.59
N GLU A 501 -5.67 -2.55 22.08
CA GLU A 501 -6.24 -1.69 21.02
C GLU A 501 -5.37 -1.67 19.74
N ILE A 502 -4.60 -2.74 19.51
CA ILE A 502 -3.81 -2.90 18.29
C ILE A 502 -4.73 -3.39 17.19
N GLN A 503 -4.80 -2.62 16.11
CA GLN A 503 -5.57 -2.94 14.92
C GLN A 503 -4.69 -2.84 13.68
N TYR A 504 -4.85 -3.78 12.75
CA TYR A 504 -4.22 -3.72 11.45
C TYR A 504 -4.99 -2.77 10.54
N LEU A 505 -4.26 -1.91 9.81
CA LEU A 505 -4.82 -0.83 9.00
C LEU A 505 -4.75 -1.11 7.49
N SER A 506 -3.77 -1.92 7.08
CA SER A 506 -3.58 -2.31 5.69
C SER A 506 -2.77 -3.60 5.68
N SER A 507 -3.45 -4.73 5.73
CA SER A 507 -2.86 -6.03 6.05
C SER A 507 -1.88 -5.93 7.24
N SER A 508 -0.87 -6.77 7.35
CA SER A 508 0.18 -6.64 8.39
C SER A 508 1.23 -5.55 8.11
N HIS A 509 1.06 -4.73 7.04
CA HIS A 509 2.02 -3.66 6.71
C HIS A 509 1.93 -2.43 7.63
N MET A 510 0.77 -2.15 8.20
CA MET A 510 0.54 -1.00 9.06
C MET A 510 -0.41 -1.35 10.20
N VAL A 511 -0.11 -0.82 11.38
CA VAL A 511 -0.91 -1.06 12.60
C VAL A 511 -1.16 0.26 13.34
N THR A 512 -2.10 0.27 14.27
CA THR A 512 -2.25 1.38 15.24
C THR A 512 -1.03 1.46 16.16
N PRO A 513 -0.74 2.62 16.79
CA PRO A 513 0.45 2.81 17.62
C PRO A 513 0.59 1.80 18.77
N GLY A 514 1.75 1.21 18.89
CA GLY A 514 2.21 0.33 19.95
C GLY A 514 3.72 0.49 20.14
N VAL A 515 4.24 -0.04 21.27
CA VAL A 515 5.68 -0.07 21.52
C VAL A 515 6.31 -1.15 20.66
N VAL A 516 7.13 -0.74 19.71
CA VAL A 516 7.82 -1.66 18.78
C VAL A 516 9.01 -2.32 19.46
N SER A 517 9.14 -3.63 19.32
CA SER A 517 10.28 -4.39 19.85
C SER A 517 11.58 -4.00 19.18
N ASP A 518 12.68 -4.06 19.93
CA ASP A 518 14.05 -3.96 19.43
C ASP A 518 14.51 -5.25 18.74
N VAL A 519 13.78 -6.36 18.91
CA VAL A 519 13.98 -7.58 18.12
C VAL A 519 13.28 -7.42 16.78
N GLY A 520 14.06 -7.13 15.74
CA GLY A 520 13.58 -7.04 14.36
C GLY A 520 13.36 -8.43 13.77
N VAL A 521 12.22 -8.61 13.11
CA VAL A 521 11.84 -9.86 12.47
C VAL A 521 11.91 -9.76 10.94
N ALA A 522 11.89 -10.89 10.25
CA ALA A 522 11.66 -10.97 8.81
C ALA A 522 10.54 -11.98 8.51
N LEU A 523 9.91 -11.83 7.36
CA LEU A 523 9.00 -12.82 6.80
C LEU A 523 9.59 -13.34 5.50
N LEU A 524 9.99 -14.61 5.47
CA LEU A 524 10.36 -15.29 4.24
C LEU A 524 9.07 -15.46 3.43
N HIS A 525 9.01 -14.86 2.26
CA HIS A 525 7.80 -14.77 1.46
C HIS A 525 7.92 -15.64 0.20
N TYR A 526 7.19 -16.73 0.19
CA TYR A 526 7.21 -17.75 -0.86
C TYR A 526 6.18 -17.48 -1.96
N LYS A 527 6.24 -16.28 -2.56
CA LYS A 527 5.37 -15.88 -3.68
C LYS A 527 5.85 -16.38 -5.03
N LEU A 528 7.18 -16.47 -5.19
CA LEU A 528 7.84 -16.84 -6.44
C LEU A 528 8.15 -18.34 -6.46
N VAL A 529 7.11 -19.17 -6.28
CA VAL A 529 7.23 -20.62 -6.15
C VAL A 529 6.25 -21.34 -7.09
N GLY A 530 6.58 -22.56 -7.49
CA GLY A 530 5.76 -23.32 -8.43
C GLY A 530 5.62 -22.61 -9.78
N ASP A 531 4.47 -22.71 -10.43
CA ASP A 531 4.17 -21.97 -11.67
C ASP A 531 3.59 -20.57 -11.36
N PHE A 532 4.35 -19.77 -10.60
CA PHE A 532 3.91 -18.43 -10.19
C PHE A 532 3.59 -17.52 -11.40
N LEU A 533 4.24 -17.72 -12.56
CA LEU A 533 3.94 -16.92 -13.75
C LEU A 533 2.55 -17.25 -14.33
N ALA A 534 2.17 -18.53 -14.34
CA ALA A 534 0.81 -18.92 -14.73
C ALA A 534 -0.23 -18.36 -13.73
N ASP A 535 0.08 -18.40 -12.44
CA ASP A 535 -0.77 -17.83 -11.40
C ASP A 535 -0.92 -16.30 -11.55
N PHE A 536 0.17 -15.58 -11.82
CA PHE A 536 0.12 -14.13 -12.05
C PHE A 536 -0.67 -13.78 -13.32
N ARG A 537 -0.49 -14.51 -14.42
CA ARG A 537 -1.26 -14.30 -15.65
C ARG A 537 -2.75 -14.54 -15.42
N ARG A 538 -3.10 -15.56 -14.65
CA ARG A 538 -4.50 -15.85 -14.27
C ARG A 538 -5.08 -14.71 -13.42
N ASP A 539 -4.37 -14.27 -12.38
CA ASP A 539 -4.79 -13.17 -11.49
C ASP A 539 -4.99 -11.85 -12.27
N VAL A 540 -4.12 -11.55 -13.24
CA VAL A 540 -4.27 -10.40 -14.14
C VAL A 540 -5.51 -10.55 -15.03
N ALA A 541 -5.72 -11.72 -15.64
CA ALA A 541 -6.84 -11.97 -16.55
C ALA A 541 -8.20 -11.93 -15.83
N GLU A 542 -8.27 -12.43 -14.60
CA GLU A 542 -9.50 -12.48 -13.81
C GLU A 542 -9.83 -11.15 -13.11
N ASN A 543 -8.89 -10.21 -13.05
CA ASN A 543 -9.02 -8.88 -12.44
C ASN A 543 -9.63 -8.91 -11.01
N HIS A 544 -9.35 -9.96 -10.23
CA HIS A 544 -9.89 -10.15 -8.87
C HIS A 544 -9.24 -9.26 -7.81
N ARG A 545 -8.15 -8.58 -8.14
CA ARG A 545 -7.36 -7.78 -7.21
C ARG A 545 -7.50 -6.28 -7.48
N VAL A 546 -7.16 -5.46 -6.48
CA VAL A 546 -7.08 -4.01 -6.65
C VAL A 546 -6.05 -3.64 -7.74
N SER A 547 -6.32 -2.61 -8.51
CA SER A 547 -5.57 -2.20 -9.71
C SER A 547 -4.04 -2.09 -9.55
N HIS A 548 -3.54 -1.72 -8.35
CA HIS A 548 -2.09 -1.67 -8.11
C HIS A 548 -1.45 -3.07 -8.02
N CYS A 549 -2.19 -4.09 -7.54
CA CYS A 549 -1.71 -5.48 -7.53
C CYS A 549 -1.62 -6.05 -8.94
N THR A 550 -2.58 -5.73 -9.81
CA THR A 550 -2.55 -6.14 -11.23
C THR A 550 -1.28 -5.64 -11.91
N ARG A 551 -0.95 -4.35 -11.79
CA ARG A 551 0.28 -3.78 -12.35
C ARG A 551 1.57 -4.41 -11.80
N ARG A 552 1.57 -4.81 -10.54
CA ARG A 552 2.70 -5.52 -9.93
C ARG A 552 2.92 -6.86 -10.61
N TYR A 553 1.85 -7.61 -10.85
CA TYR A 553 1.95 -8.90 -11.53
C TYR A 553 2.35 -8.76 -13.00
N GLU A 554 1.86 -7.74 -13.69
CA GLU A 554 2.32 -7.40 -15.05
C GLU A 554 3.82 -7.11 -15.08
N ALA A 555 4.32 -6.32 -14.12
CA ALA A 555 5.75 -6.01 -14.01
C ALA A 555 6.59 -7.26 -13.68
N TYR A 556 6.10 -8.16 -12.82
CA TYR A 556 6.79 -9.44 -12.58
C TYR A 556 6.81 -10.33 -13.83
N ILE A 557 5.68 -10.44 -14.55
CA ILE A 557 5.61 -11.22 -15.78
C ILE A 557 6.63 -10.68 -16.78
N GLU A 558 6.64 -9.37 -17.04
CA GLU A 558 7.59 -8.72 -17.95
C GLU A 558 9.05 -8.95 -17.51
N PHE A 559 9.35 -8.78 -16.22
CA PHE A 559 10.68 -8.98 -15.67
C PHE A 559 11.18 -10.41 -15.88
N PHE A 560 10.39 -11.41 -15.48
CA PHE A 560 10.80 -12.81 -15.57
C PHE A 560 10.82 -13.33 -17.02
N GLU A 561 9.93 -12.86 -17.90
CA GLU A 561 9.95 -13.20 -19.32
C GLU A 561 11.17 -12.62 -20.05
N THR A 562 11.54 -11.38 -19.73
CA THR A 562 12.71 -10.72 -20.32
C THR A 562 14.01 -11.45 -19.98
N TRP A 563 14.10 -12.01 -18.76
CA TRP A 563 15.31 -12.69 -18.29
C TRP A 563 15.28 -14.21 -18.43
N GLY A 564 14.24 -14.77 -19.04
CA GLY A 564 14.13 -16.21 -19.30
C GLY A 564 14.11 -17.08 -18.04
N GLY A 565 13.84 -16.48 -16.87
CA GLY A 565 13.77 -17.18 -15.58
C GLY A 565 15.11 -17.48 -14.91
N ASP A 566 16.25 -17.19 -15.55
CA ASP A 566 17.59 -17.39 -14.96
C ASP A 566 18.06 -16.15 -14.19
N LEU A 567 17.77 -16.13 -12.89
CA LEU A 567 18.16 -15.04 -11.99
C LEU A 567 19.66 -15.04 -11.66
N SER A 568 20.40 -16.12 -11.97
CA SER A 568 21.84 -16.22 -11.68
C SER A 568 22.68 -15.21 -12.45
N GLN A 569 22.19 -14.76 -13.59
CA GLN A 569 22.87 -13.78 -14.45
C GLN A 569 22.65 -12.33 -14.01
N ILE A 570 21.62 -12.09 -13.19
CA ILE A 570 21.19 -10.73 -12.85
C ILE A 570 21.90 -10.23 -11.58
N TYR A 571 22.15 -11.10 -10.57
CA TYR A 571 22.55 -10.65 -9.23
C TYR A 571 23.49 -11.58 -8.46
N PRO A 572 24.72 -11.82 -8.92
CA PRO A 572 25.65 -12.64 -8.12
C PRO A 572 26.09 -11.96 -6.81
N ALA A 573 25.99 -10.63 -6.68
CA ALA A 573 26.52 -9.88 -5.55
C ALA A 573 25.47 -9.58 -4.45
N SER A 574 24.16 -9.54 -4.79
CA SER A 574 23.09 -9.17 -3.84
C SER A 574 22.18 -10.33 -3.44
N VAL A 575 22.50 -11.54 -3.88
CA VAL A 575 21.73 -12.76 -3.60
C VAL A 575 22.53 -13.70 -2.74
N ASP A 576 21.88 -14.25 -1.70
CA ASP A 576 22.47 -15.28 -0.85
C ASP A 576 21.46 -16.41 -0.60
N ARG A 577 21.96 -17.47 0.03
CA ARG A 577 21.20 -18.68 0.32
C ARG A 577 20.79 -18.72 1.79
N TYR A 578 19.49 -18.85 2.04
CA TYR A 578 18.96 -19.08 3.37
C TYR A 578 19.22 -20.53 3.81
N SER A 579 19.78 -20.69 4.99
CA SER A 579 19.98 -21.99 5.65
C SER A 579 19.44 -22.01 7.08
N SER A 580 19.42 -20.84 7.73
CA SER A 580 18.90 -20.63 9.08
C SER A 580 18.70 -19.12 9.29
N SER A 581 18.17 -18.73 10.44
CA SER A 581 18.06 -17.32 10.85
C SER A 581 19.39 -16.56 10.79
N ARG A 582 20.51 -17.28 10.91
CA ARG A 582 21.85 -16.71 10.80
C ARG A 582 22.11 -16.09 9.43
N SER A 583 21.60 -16.69 8.35
CA SER A 583 21.73 -16.12 7.00
C SER A 583 21.15 -14.71 6.89
N LEU A 584 20.01 -14.46 7.55
CA LEU A 584 19.40 -13.12 7.56
C LEU A 584 20.12 -12.15 8.50
N LEU A 585 20.62 -12.67 9.62
CA LEU A 585 21.38 -11.86 10.59
C LEU A 585 22.68 -11.32 10.00
N ASP A 586 23.39 -12.14 9.23
CA ASP A 586 24.67 -11.77 8.60
C ASP A 586 24.50 -10.62 7.57
N HIS A 587 23.30 -10.46 7.02
CA HIS A 587 22.92 -9.36 6.11
C HIS A 587 22.13 -8.24 6.78
N GLY A 588 21.93 -8.27 8.10
CA GLY A 588 21.18 -7.25 8.83
C GLY A 588 19.68 -7.20 8.52
N LEU A 589 19.11 -8.27 7.95
CA LEU A 589 17.68 -8.39 7.67
C LEU A 589 16.85 -8.72 8.91
N VAL A 590 17.49 -9.28 9.93
CA VAL A 590 16.98 -9.37 11.31
C VAL A 590 18.01 -8.76 12.26
N THR A 591 17.56 -8.28 13.42
CA THR A 591 18.48 -7.71 14.42
C THR A 591 19.09 -8.78 15.29
N PRO A 592 20.34 -8.60 15.79
CA PRO A 592 20.88 -9.45 16.84
C PRO A 592 19.96 -9.47 18.06
N LEU A 593 19.89 -10.60 18.75
CA LEU A 593 19.17 -10.67 20.01
C LEU A 593 19.85 -9.76 21.06
N PRO A 594 19.09 -8.96 21.83
CA PRO A 594 19.61 -8.20 22.96
C PRO A 594 20.29 -9.09 24.00
N GLU A 595 21.30 -8.57 24.70
CA GLU A 595 22.06 -9.33 25.71
C GLU A 595 21.15 -9.94 26.78
N ASP A 596 20.09 -9.24 27.14
CA ASP A 596 19.13 -9.66 28.17
C ASP A 596 17.95 -10.47 27.62
N PHE A 597 18.01 -10.89 26.35
CA PHE A 597 16.97 -11.75 25.77
C PHE A 597 16.79 -13.05 26.55
N ARG A 598 17.87 -13.62 27.06
CA ARG A 598 17.94 -14.94 27.73
C ARG A 598 17.84 -14.89 29.26
N THR A 599 17.80 -13.72 29.91
CA THR A 599 17.83 -13.66 31.36
C THR A 599 16.53 -14.16 32.00
N HIS A 600 16.46 -15.44 32.29
CA HIS A 600 15.69 -16.18 33.31
C HIS A 600 15.22 -17.57 32.85
N ALA A 601 16.14 -18.39 32.37
CA ALA A 601 15.91 -19.82 32.26
C ALA A 601 17.16 -20.56 32.79
N GLU A 602 17.43 -20.44 34.11
CA GLU A 602 18.12 -21.43 34.94
C GLU A 602 17.38 -21.57 36.27
#